data_0f21be2c3b671806392b913958d065a2
#
_entry.id   0f21be2c3b671806392b913958d065a2
#
_cell.length_a   1.000
_cell.length_b   1.000
_cell.length_c   1.000
_cell.angle_alpha   90.00
_cell.angle_beta   90.00
_cell.angle_gamma   90.00
#
_symmetry.space_group_name_H-M   'P 1'
#
loop_
_entity.id
_entity.type
_entity.pdbx_description
1 polymer ?
#
loop_
_entity_poly.entity_id
_entity_poly.type
_entity_poly.pdbx_seq_one_letter_code
_entity_poly.pdbx_strand_id
1 'polypeptide(L)'
;MSFAVAVPVFNEAKWIGPTLLALAAQTDKDFDVVFVDNNSSDNSREIIETFAVSHGFDRWRVIDEPTKGTGAAADTGMRAAIAAGATLLARTDADCLPREDWVAKCRAALTTDGLRLVGGELVPRRDEGLPVRTRALLRSAVYLAEAFGRVRKANQRPGDKGPYMMAAGCNMAITAELYELCGGFPRTRIEDLHEDRALVNAVRLITGQYARRRDVVVYGSSRRVSAWGLKNTLLWYKDHEYKPEHVDIR
;
A
#
# COMPACT_ATOMS: atom_id res chain seq x y z
N MET A 1 -19.02 -8.86 -6.68
CA MET A 1 -17.63 -9.23 -6.33
C MET A 1 -17.30 -8.54 -5.02
N SER A 2 -16.95 -9.31 -3.98
CA SER A 2 -16.62 -8.78 -2.66
C SER A 2 -15.24 -8.10 -2.68
N PHE A 3 -15.12 -6.92 -2.07
CA PHE A 3 -13.90 -6.12 -2.04
C PHE A 3 -13.42 -5.97 -0.60
N ALA A 4 -12.13 -6.13 -0.36
CA ALA A 4 -11.55 -5.94 0.95
C ALA A 4 -10.26 -5.12 0.89
N VAL A 5 -10.04 -4.31 1.92
CA VAL A 5 -8.84 -3.49 2.12
C VAL A 5 -8.03 -4.04 3.29
N ALA A 6 -6.79 -4.40 3.06
CA ALA A 6 -5.83 -4.74 4.11
C ALA A 6 -5.03 -3.49 4.52
N VAL A 7 -4.91 -3.27 5.81
CA VAL A 7 -4.18 -2.12 6.39
C VAL A 7 -3.21 -2.64 7.46
N PRO A 8 -1.91 -2.78 7.14
CA PRO A 8 -0.88 -3.04 8.14
C PRO A 8 -0.79 -1.91 9.16
N VAL A 9 -0.70 -2.26 10.44
CA VAL A 9 -0.62 -1.31 11.57
C VAL A 9 0.54 -1.70 12.47
N PHE A 10 1.38 -0.72 12.82
CA PHE A 10 2.39 -0.86 13.86
C PHE A 10 2.71 0.49 14.49
N ASN A 11 2.31 0.71 15.75
CA ASN A 11 2.55 1.94 16.53
C ASN A 11 2.09 3.22 15.80
N GLU A 12 0.84 3.26 15.35
CA GLU A 12 0.26 4.37 14.58
C GLU A 12 -0.82 5.16 15.35
N ALA A 13 -0.88 5.05 16.69
CA ALA A 13 -1.90 5.72 17.50
C ALA A 13 -2.04 7.22 17.21
N LYS A 14 -0.95 7.91 16.89
CA LYS A 14 -0.96 9.34 16.55
C LYS A 14 -1.49 9.64 15.14
N TRP A 15 -1.42 8.68 14.22
CA TRP A 15 -1.56 8.94 12.79
C TRP A 15 -2.71 8.19 12.13
N ILE A 16 -3.25 7.15 12.78
CA ILE A 16 -4.29 6.30 12.23
C ILE A 16 -5.64 7.02 12.06
N GLY A 17 -5.97 7.98 12.91
CA GLY A 17 -7.26 8.67 12.90
C GLY A 17 -7.64 9.27 11.53
N PRO A 18 -6.80 10.06 10.87
CA PRO A 18 -7.05 10.55 9.51
C PRO A 18 -7.26 9.44 8.48
N THR A 19 -6.57 8.31 8.60
CA THR A 19 -6.72 7.14 7.70
C THR A 19 -8.09 6.48 7.89
N LEU A 20 -8.54 6.32 9.15
CA LEU A 20 -9.89 5.82 9.45
C LEU A 20 -10.96 6.72 8.84
N LEU A 21 -10.83 8.03 8.98
CA LEU A 21 -11.74 9.00 8.36
C LEU A 21 -11.73 8.93 6.82
N ALA A 22 -10.55 8.77 6.20
CA ALA A 22 -10.45 8.65 4.76
C ALA A 22 -11.10 7.35 4.22
N LEU A 23 -10.98 6.24 4.95
CA LEU A 23 -11.67 4.99 4.63
C LEU A 23 -13.18 5.12 4.85
N ALA A 24 -13.61 5.77 5.94
CA ALA A 24 -15.02 6.04 6.21
C ALA A 24 -15.67 6.95 5.17
N ALA A 25 -14.91 7.87 4.58
CA ALA A 25 -15.38 8.80 3.55
C ALA A 25 -15.46 8.20 2.14
N GLN A 26 -15.09 6.93 1.91
CA GLN A 26 -15.14 6.34 0.58
C GLN A 26 -16.56 6.41 -0.02
N THR A 27 -16.65 6.74 -1.31
CA THR A 27 -17.95 6.83 -2.04
C THR A 27 -18.56 5.45 -2.29
N ASP A 28 -17.74 4.45 -2.56
CA ASP A 28 -18.16 3.04 -2.57
C ASP A 28 -18.07 2.50 -1.13
N LYS A 29 -19.22 2.12 -0.57
CA LYS A 29 -19.33 1.62 0.81
C LYS A 29 -19.31 0.08 0.91
N ASP A 30 -19.34 -0.61 -0.22
CA ASP A 30 -19.41 -2.07 -0.24
C ASP A 30 -18.03 -2.71 -0.19
N PHE A 31 -17.34 -2.54 0.95
CA PHE A 31 -16.04 -3.17 1.19
C PHE A 31 -15.81 -3.50 2.66
N ASP A 32 -14.96 -4.49 2.90
CA ASP A 32 -14.46 -4.87 4.21
C ASP A 32 -13.12 -4.20 4.48
N VAL A 33 -12.77 -3.99 5.75
CA VAL A 33 -11.42 -3.57 6.13
C VAL A 33 -10.83 -4.55 7.14
N VAL A 34 -9.63 -5.02 6.85
CA VAL A 34 -8.84 -5.87 7.75
C VAL A 34 -7.59 -5.08 8.17
N PHE A 35 -7.65 -4.51 9.36
CA PHE A 35 -6.48 -3.94 10.01
C PHE A 35 -5.65 -5.08 10.60
N VAL A 36 -4.35 -5.05 10.38
CA VAL A 36 -3.44 -6.10 10.87
C VAL A 36 -2.44 -5.49 11.83
N ASP A 37 -2.67 -5.70 13.11
CA ASP A 37 -1.75 -5.24 14.16
C ASP A 37 -0.49 -6.10 14.18
N ASN A 38 0.63 -5.47 13.84
CA ASN A 38 1.92 -6.14 13.75
C ASN A 38 2.78 -5.89 14.99
N ASN A 39 2.26 -6.29 16.16
CA ASN A 39 2.89 -6.13 17.48
C ASN A 39 3.00 -4.67 17.94
N SER A 40 1.96 -3.86 17.80
CA SER A 40 1.92 -2.51 18.38
C SER A 40 2.03 -2.56 19.91
N SER A 41 2.77 -1.61 20.46
CA SER A 41 2.92 -1.40 21.90
C SER A 41 2.14 -0.17 22.40
N ASP A 42 1.54 0.59 21.49
CA ASP A 42 0.68 1.73 21.76
C ASP A 42 -0.81 1.34 21.68
N ASN A 43 -1.71 2.30 21.78
CA ASN A 43 -3.14 2.08 21.71
C ASN A 43 -3.74 2.11 20.28
N SER A 44 -2.94 1.82 19.25
CA SER A 44 -3.40 1.79 17.85
C SER A 44 -4.62 0.90 17.65
N ARG A 45 -4.60 -0.34 18.21
CA ARG A 45 -5.72 -1.29 18.15
C ARG A 45 -6.98 -0.71 18.75
N GLU A 46 -6.91 -0.21 19.98
CA GLU A 46 -8.05 0.34 20.70
C GLU A 46 -8.72 1.49 19.96
N ILE A 47 -7.90 2.37 19.35
CA ILE A 47 -8.39 3.49 18.53
C ILE A 47 -9.20 2.97 17.34
N ILE A 48 -8.71 1.95 16.62
CA ILE A 48 -9.39 1.38 15.46
C ILE A 48 -10.70 0.73 15.87
N GLU A 49 -10.67 -0.14 16.88
CA GLU A 49 -11.85 -0.86 17.37
C GLU A 49 -12.93 0.10 17.90
N THR A 50 -12.53 1.11 18.67
CA THR A 50 -13.43 2.16 19.17
C THR A 50 -14.04 2.95 18.02
N PHE A 51 -13.25 3.31 17.02
CA PHE A 51 -13.74 4.03 15.84
C PHE A 51 -14.75 3.19 15.06
N ALA A 52 -14.46 1.91 14.81
CA ALA A 52 -15.34 1.02 14.07
C ALA A 52 -16.70 0.86 14.79
N VAL A 53 -16.67 0.59 16.10
CA VAL A 53 -17.90 0.44 16.91
C VAL A 53 -18.71 1.74 16.95
N SER A 54 -18.06 2.88 17.21
CA SER A 54 -18.76 4.18 17.34
C SER A 54 -19.40 4.67 16.05
N HIS A 55 -18.94 4.19 14.88
CA HIS A 55 -19.46 4.56 13.56
C HIS A 55 -20.28 3.44 12.89
N GLY A 56 -20.49 2.30 13.57
CA GLY A 56 -21.26 1.17 13.03
C GLY A 56 -20.60 0.45 11.86
N PHE A 57 -19.27 0.38 11.85
CA PHE A 57 -18.52 -0.33 10.81
C PHE A 57 -18.31 -1.82 11.16
N ASP A 58 -19.38 -2.61 11.15
CA ASP A 58 -19.37 -4.04 11.51
C ASP A 58 -18.47 -4.91 10.60
N ARG A 59 -18.14 -4.39 9.41
CA ARG A 59 -17.27 -5.04 8.43
C ARG A 59 -15.78 -4.66 8.58
N TRP A 60 -15.42 -3.86 9.60
CA TRP A 60 -14.06 -3.50 9.94
C TRP A 60 -13.60 -4.36 11.11
N ARG A 61 -12.45 -4.98 10.97
CA ARG A 61 -11.91 -5.87 12.01
C ARG A 61 -10.41 -5.68 12.17
N VAL A 62 -9.93 -5.94 13.39
CA VAL A 62 -8.49 -5.97 13.71
C VAL A 62 -8.08 -7.41 13.96
N ILE A 63 -7.01 -7.85 13.34
CA ILE A 63 -6.38 -9.16 13.55
C ILE A 63 -4.90 -8.99 13.87
N ASP A 64 -4.27 -10.02 14.43
CA ASP A 64 -2.87 -10.00 14.81
C ASP A 64 -1.97 -10.68 13.78
N GLU A 65 -0.76 -10.13 13.61
CA GLU A 65 0.34 -10.77 12.90
C GLU A 65 1.61 -10.70 13.76
N PRO A 66 2.03 -11.83 14.39
CA PRO A 66 3.19 -11.85 15.28
C PRO A 66 4.54 -11.75 14.54
N THR A 67 4.60 -12.13 13.26
CA THR A 67 5.82 -12.01 12.47
C THR A 67 6.06 -10.55 12.13
N LYS A 68 7.13 -9.96 12.68
CA LYS A 68 7.47 -8.57 12.43
C LYS A 68 7.78 -8.31 10.96
N GLY A 69 7.08 -7.36 10.37
CA GLY A 69 7.32 -6.90 9.00
C GLY A 69 6.06 -6.47 8.26
N THR A 70 6.14 -5.36 7.54
CA THR A 70 5.01 -4.81 6.78
C THR A 70 4.48 -5.80 5.73
N GLY A 71 5.39 -6.58 5.09
CA GLY A 71 5.01 -7.62 4.14
C GLY A 71 4.23 -8.75 4.81
N ALA A 72 4.63 -9.19 6.02
CA ALA A 72 3.93 -10.22 6.76
C ALA A 72 2.53 -9.76 7.16
N ALA A 73 2.40 -8.54 7.68
CA ALA A 73 1.10 -7.96 8.05
C ALA A 73 0.18 -7.79 6.83
N ALA A 74 0.72 -7.29 5.71
CA ALA A 74 -0.04 -7.17 4.48
C ALA A 74 -0.53 -8.53 3.97
N ASP A 75 0.35 -9.54 3.93
CA ASP A 75 -0.01 -10.90 3.49
C ASP A 75 -1.09 -11.52 4.37
N THR A 76 -0.96 -11.39 5.69
CA THR A 76 -1.96 -11.87 6.65
C THR A 76 -3.32 -11.21 6.43
N GLY A 77 -3.37 -9.90 6.22
CA GLY A 77 -4.61 -9.17 5.92
C GLY A 77 -5.26 -9.60 4.62
N MET A 78 -4.47 -9.73 3.54
CA MET A 78 -4.95 -10.19 2.25
C MET A 78 -5.50 -11.62 2.31
N ARG A 79 -4.79 -12.55 2.96
CA ARG A 79 -5.24 -13.95 3.11
C ARG A 79 -6.48 -14.05 4.00
N ALA A 80 -6.57 -13.27 5.07
CA ALA A 80 -7.76 -13.21 5.91
C ALA A 80 -8.98 -12.67 5.14
N ALA A 81 -8.79 -11.70 4.24
CA ALA A 81 -9.83 -11.20 3.36
C ALA A 81 -10.28 -12.27 2.35
N ILE A 82 -9.34 -13.00 1.72
CA ILE A 82 -9.65 -14.12 0.80
C ILE A 82 -10.44 -15.20 1.54
N ALA A 83 -10.01 -15.59 2.73
CA ALA A 83 -10.69 -16.61 3.54
C ALA A 83 -12.12 -16.18 3.92
N ALA A 84 -12.39 -14.87 4.00
CA ALA A 84 -13.73 -14.32 4.20
C ALA A 84 -14.54 -14.16 2.88
N GLY A 85 -14.00 -14.62 1.74
CA GLY A 85 -14.69 -14.61 0.45
C GLY A 85 -14.44 -13.36 -0.41
N ALA A 86 -13.47 -12.51 -0.08
CA ALA A 86 -13.12 -11.38 -0.93
C ALA A 86 -12.50 -11.86 -2.25
N THR A 87 -13.00 -11.33 -3.37
CA THR A 87 -12.50 -11.63 -4.71
C THR A 87 -11.62 -10.51 -5.26
N LEU A 88 -11.74 -9.31 -4.69
CA LEU A 88 -10.94 -8.13 -5.01
C LEU A 88 -10.29 -7.62 -3.72
N LEU A 89 -9.02 -7.35 -3.78
CA LEU A 89 -8.19 -6.96 -2.66
C LEU A 89 -7.52 -5.63 -2.93
N ALA A 90 -7.37 -4.81 -1.90
CA ALA A 90 -6.53 -3.62 -1.96
C ALA A 90 -5.71 -3.49 -0.67
N ARG A 91 -4.60 -2.74 -0.77
CA ARG A 91 -3.79 -2.37 0.39
C ARG A 91 -3.61 -0.86 0.45
N THR A 92 -3.76 -0.31 1.64
CA THR A 92 -3.25 0.99 2.02
C THR A 92 -2.52 0.88 3.36
N ASP A 93 -1.74 1.90 3.75
CA ASP A 93 -1.02 1.87 5.02
C ASP A 93 -1.73 2.76 6.07
N ALA A 94 -1.45 2.53 7.34
CA ALA A 94 -2.12 3.15 8.48
C ALA A 94 -1.90 4.67 8.61
N ASP A 95 -0.96 5.24 7.86
CA ASP A 95 -0.65 6.68 7.81
C ASP A 95 -1.00 7.32 6.44
N CYS A 96 -1.68 6.59 5.59
CA CYS A 96 -2.04 7.00 4.24
C CYS A 96 -3.52 7.37 4.13
N LEU A 97 -3.84 8.34 3.27
CA LEU A 97 -5.21 8.82 3.07
C LEU A 97 -5.67 8.46 1.65
N PRO A 98 -6.41 7.36 1.46
CA PRO A 98 -7.08 7.08 0.19
C PRO A 98 -8.05 8.20 -0.17
N ARG A 99 -8.02 8.65 -1.45
CA ARG A 99 -9.00 9.62 -1.93
C ARG A 99 -10.39 9.02 -1.85
N GLU A 100 -11.42 9.82 -1.67
CA GLU A 100 -12.81 9.39 -1.44
C GLU A 100 -13.39 8.43 -2.51
N ASP A 101 -12.86 8.45 -3.73
CA ASP A 101 -13.25 7.58 -4.83
C ASP A 101 -12.28 6.38 -5.05
N TRP A 102 -11.34 6.17 -4.14
CA TRP A 102 -10.25 5.20 -4.31
C TRP A 102 -10.75 3.75 -4.42
N VAL A 103 -11.66 3.32 -3.54
CA VAL A 103 -12.26 1.96 -3.59
C VAL A 103 -13.02 1.77 -4.91
N ALA A 104 -13.86 2.74 -5.29
CA ALA A 104 -14.61 2.69 -6.54
C ALA A 104 -13.68 2.59 -7.77
N LYS A 105 -12.58 3.35 -7.79
CA LYS A 105 -11.59 3.32 -8.87
C LYS A 105 -10.80 2.01 -8.92
N CYS A 106 -10.40 1.48 -7.76
CA CYS A 106 -9.76 0.16 -7.69
C CYS A 106 -10.70 -0.93 -8.22
N ARG A 107 -11.96 -0.93 -7.76
CA ARG A 107 -12.96 -1.89 -8.21
C ARG A 107 -13.18 -1.80 -9.73
N ALA A 108 -13.41 -0.61 -10.26
CA ALA A 108 -13.60 -0.41 -11.70
C ALA A 108 -12.43 -0.91 -12.52
N ALA A 109 -11.20 -0.62 -12.11
CA ALA A 109 -10.00 -1.06 -12.80
C ALA A 109 -9.87 -2.60 -12.83
N LEU A 110 -10.24 -3.29 -11.74
CA LEU A 110 -10.17 -4.75 -11.66
C LEU A 110 -11.36 -5.45 -12.33
N THR A 111 -12.52 -4.80 -12.47
CA THR A 111 -13.73 -5.45 -13.02
C THR A 111 -14.04 -5.01 -14.44
N THR A 112 -14.03 -3.70 -14.70
CA THR A 112 -14.47 -3.10 -15.97
C THR A 112 -13.30 -2.99 -16.95
N ASP A 113 -12.12 -2.61 -16.47
CA ASP A 113 -10.96 -2.37 -17.34
C ASP A 113 -10.13 -3.66 -17.56
N GLY A 114 -10.53 -4.78 -16.95
CA GLY A 114 -9.91 -6.11 -17.15
C GLY A 114 -8.49 -6.23 -16.58
N LEU A 115 -8.09 -5.34 -15.67
CA LEU A 115 -6.81 -5.44 -14.99
C LEU A 115 -6.90 -6.48 -13.86
N ARG A 116 -5.79 -7.13 -13.57
CA ARG A 116 -5.67 -8.05 -12.43
C ARG A 116 -4.81 -7.51 -11.31
N LEU A 117 -3.94 -6.51 -11.62
CA LEU A 117 -3.18 -5.72 -10.63
C LEU A 117 -3.20 -4.25 -11.04
N VAL A 118 -3.42 -3.38 -10.06
CA VAL A 118 -3.39 -1.93 -10.19
C VAL A 118 -2.39 -1.35 -9.19
N GLY A 119 -1.46 -0.55 -9.66
CA GLY A 119 -0.69 0.37 -8.83
C GLY A 119 -1.24 1.79 -9.01
N GLY A 120 -1.51 2.48 -7.92
CA GLY A 120 -2.06 3.83 -7.96
C GLY A 120 -1.01 4.94 -7.94
N GLU A 121 -1.48 6.17 -7.97
CA GLU A 121 -0.69 7.39 -7.83
C GLU A 121 -0.52 7.71 -6.35
N LEU A 122 0.73 7.82 -5.89
CA LEU A 122 1.06 8.27 -4.54
C LEU A 122 1.38 9.75 -4.55
N VAL A 123 0.61 10.54 -3.79
CA VAL A 123 0.77 11.98 -3.67
C VAL A 123 1.17 12.32 -2.23
N PRO A 124 2.21 13.11 -1.98
CA PRO A 124 2.56 13.50 -0.61
C PRO A 124 1.42 14.24 0.07
N ARG A 125 1.11 13.89 1.32
CA ARG A 125 0.09 14.55 2.18
C ARG A 125 0.37 16.04 2.28
N ARG A 126 -0.72 16.83 2.37
CA ARG A 126 -0.63 18.29 2.46
C ARG A 126 -0.64 18.79 3.90
N ASP A 127 -1.24 18.03 4.79
CA ASP A 127 -1.43 18.34 6.21
C ASP A 127 -0.18 18.09 7.08
N GLU A 128 0.86 17.46 6.54
CA GLU A 128 2.14 17.21 7.24
C GLU A 128 3.16 18.33 7.07
N GLY A 129 2.78 19.48 6.54
CA GLY A 129 3.62 20.69 6.48
C GLY A 129 4.78 20.65 5.48
N LEU A 130 4.89 19.63 4.63
CA LEU A 130 5.96 19.55 3.64
C LEU A 130 5.86 20.69 2.60
N PRO A 131 6.94 21.47 2.35
CA PRO A 131 6.92 22.55 1.37
C PRO A 131 6.45 22.14 -0.01
N VAL A 132 5.70 22.98 -0.70
CA VAL A 132 5.16 22.72 -2.05
C VAL A 132 6.26 22.31 -3.03
N ARG A 133 7.42 23.00 -2.98
CA ARG A 133 8.57 22.67 -3.84
C ARG A 133 9.08 21.26 -3.61
N THR A 134 9.20 20.83 -2.35
CA THR A 134 9.65 19.47 -1.99
C THR A 134 8.64 18.42 -2.46
N ARG A 135 7.33 18.68 -2.32
CA ARG A 135 6.28 17.79 -2.85
C ARG A 135 6.34 17.64 -4.37
N ALA A 136 6.56 18.76 -5.08
CA ALA A 136 6.72 18.74 -6.53
C ALA A 136 7.96 17.95 -6.96
N LEU A 137 9.11 18.14 -6.28
CA LEU A 137 10.34 17.40 -6.53
C LEU A 137 10.16 15.90 -6.29
N LEU A 138 9.51 15.50 -5.19
CA LEU A 138 9.21 14.09 -4.92
C LEU A 138 8.39 13.45 -6.03
N ARG A 139 7.31 14.11 -6.47
CA ARG A 139 6.50 13.60 -7.58
C ARG A 139 7.31 13.46 -8.87
N SER A 140 8.10 14.47 -9.20
CA SER A 140 8.96 14.42 -10.39
C SER A 140 9.99 13.30 -10.30
N ALA A 141 10.61 13.10 -9.13
CA ALA A 141 11.57 12.02 -8.89
C ALA A 141 10.92 10.63 -9.09
N VAL A 142 9.70 10.43 -8.59
CA VAL A 142 8.95 9.18 -8.79
C VAL A 142 8.67 8.92 -10.27
N TYR A 143 8.22 9.94 -11.02
CA TYR A 143 7.99 9.79 -12.47
C TYR A 143 9.26 9.47 -13.26
N LEU A 144 10.36 10.14 -12.92
CA LEU A 144 11.66 9.88 -13.55
C LEU A 144 12.17 8.47 -13.20
N ALA A 145 12.03 8.05 -11.94
CA ALA A 145 12.41 6.71 -11.51
C ALA A 145 11.61 5.62 -12.23
N GLU A 146 10.30 5.83 -12.43
CA GLU A 146 9.46 4.90 -13.18
C GLU A 146 9.86 4.84 -14.66
N ALA A 147 10.05 6.00 -15.31
CA ALA A 147 10.47 6.06 -16.71
C ALA A 147 11.84 5.38 -16.93
N PHE A 148 12.79 5.66 -16.02
CA PHE A 148 14.10 5.01 -16.05
C PHE A 148 13.97 3.51 -15.75
N GLY A 149 13.12 3.12 -14.80
CA GLY A 149 12.86 1.74 -14.45
C GLY A 149 12.37 0.90 -15.64
N ARG A 150 11.57 1.50 -16.53
CA ARG A 150 11.05 0.83 -17.74
C ARG A 150 12.12 0.52 -18.77
N VAL A 151 13.14 1.35 -18.89
CA VAL A 151 14.23 1.17 -19.89
C VAL A 151 15.44 0.43 -19.32
N ARG A 152 15.57 0.31 -18.01
CA ARG A 152 16.68 -0.36 -17.34
C ARG A 152 16.65 -1.86 -17.60
N LYS A 153 17.69 -2.40 -18.28
CA LYS A 153 17.79 -3.84 -18.59
C LYS A 153 17.63 -4.77 -17.37
N ALA A 154 18.15 -4.37 -16.21
CA ALA A 154 18.04 -5.13 -14.97
C ALA A 154 16.57 -5.34 -14.50
N ASN A 155 15.63 -4.54 -14.98
CA ASN A 155 14.19 -4.67 -14.70
C ASN A 155 13.44 -5.48 -15.76
N GLN A 156 14.14 -5.98 -16.80
CA GLN A 156 13.58 -6.78 -17.86
C GLN A 156 14.13 -8.20 -17.70
N ARG A 157 13.28 -9.13 -17.27
CA ARG A 157 13.67 -10.53 -17.07
C ARG A 157 13.08 -11.41 -18.16
N PRO A 158 13.79 -12.46 -18.56
CA PRO A 158 13.19 -13.48 -19.43
C PRO A 158 11.92 -14.04 -18.78
N GLY A 159 10.83 -14.08 -19.54
CA GLY A 159 9.53 -14.55 -19.07
C GLY A 159 8.57 -13.48 -18.55
N ASP A 160 9.01 -12.24 -18.35
CA ASP A 160 8.10 -11.14 -18.01
C ASP A 160 7.03 -10.95 -19.12
N LYS A 161 5.74 -10.90 -18.72
CA LYS A 161 4.59 -10.78 -19.64
C LYS A 161 4.24 -9.33 -20.00
N GLY A 162 4.94 -8.36 -19.38
CA GLY A 162 4.71 -6.93 -19.62
C GLY A 162 5.84 -6.05 -19.07
N PRO A 163 5.76 -4.73 -19.30
CA PRO A 163 6.80 -3.80 -18.93
C PRO A 163 6.98 -3.67 -17.41
N TYR A 164 8.11 -3.13 -16.98
CA TYR A 164 8.31 -2.77 -15.58
C TYR A 164 7.24 -1.76 -15.12
N MET A 165 6.66 -2.02 -13.95
CA MET A 165 5.73 -1.13 -13.26
C MET A 165 6.25 -0.86 -11.86
N MET A 166 6.32 0.41 -11.48
CA MET A 166 6.57 0.80 -10.10
C MET A 166 5.21 1.03 -9.41
N ALA A 167 4.97 0.34 -8.32
CA ALA A 167 3.80 0.53 -7.48
C ALA A 167 4.24 0.64 -6.02
N ALA A 168 3.56 1.48 -5.25
CA ALA A 168 3.78 1.60 -3.82
C ALA A 168 2.82 0.65 -3.10
N GLY A 169 3.33 -0.12 -2.13
CA GLY A 169 2.54 -1.08 -1.37
C GLY A 169 1.28 -0.47 -0.73
N CYS A 170 1.37 0.78 -0.31
CA CYS A 170 0.24 1.53 0.27
C CYS A 170 -0.83 1.98 -0.75
N ASN A 171 -0.67 1.68 -2.04
CA ASN A 171 -1.66 2.03 -3.06
C ASN A 171 -1.67 0.96 -4.18
N MET A 172 -2.14 -0.23 -3.83
CA MET A 172 -2.25 -1.37 -4.74
C MET A 172 -3.62 -2.03 -4.61
N ALA A 173 -4.14 -2.53 -5.74
CA ALA A 173 -5.29 -3.41 -5.75
C ALA A 173 -5.04 -4.59 -6.70
N ILE A 174 -5.51 -5.79 -6.32
CA ILE A 174 -5.24 -7.04 -7.01
C ILE A 174 -6.44 -7.99 -6.90
N THR A 175 -6.67 -8.83 -7.92
CA THR A 175 -7.66 -9.90 -7.80
C THR A 175 -7.15 -10.99 -6.86
N ALA A 176 -8.04 -11.57 -6.04
CA ALA A 176 -7.69 -12.64 -5.10
C ALA A 176 -7.01 -13.81 -5.81
N GLU A 177 -7.55 -14.22 -6.96
CA GLU A 177 -6.96 -15.30 -7.79
C GLU A 177 -5.49 -15.02 -8.15
N LEU A 178 -5.19 -13.80 -8.64
CA LEU A 178 -3.81 -13.46 -9.00
C LEU A 178 -2.90 -13.37 -7.79
N TYR A 179 -3.44 -12.87 -6.65
CA TYR A 179 -2.70 -12.80 -5.39
C TYR A 179 -2.25 -14.19 -4.92
N GLU A 180 -3.13 -15.19 -4.99
CA GLU A 180 -2.78 -16.57 -4.66
C GLU A 180 -1.79 -17.17 -5.66
N LEU A 181 -2.04 -16.99 -6.97
CA LEU A 181 -1.16 -17.51 -8.02
C LEU A 181 0.27 -16.95 -7.96
N CYS A 182 0.45 -15.68 -7.57
CA CYS A 182 1.78 -15.08 -7.46
C CYS A 182 2.47 -15.31 -6.10
N GLY A 183 1.79 -15.97 -5.16
CA GLY A 183 2.31 -16.29 -3.82
C GLY A 183 2.11 -15.20 -2.78
N GLY A 184 1.53 -14.06 -3.15
CA GLY A 184 1.25 -12.95 -2.24
C GLY A 184 2.47 -12.08 -1.89
N PHE A 185 2.32 -11.25 -0.86
CA PHE A 185 3.44 -10.46 -0.35
C PHE A 185 4.45 -11.36 0.36
N PRO A 186 5.77 -11.15 0.15
CA PRO A 186 6.79 -11.86 0.90
C PRO A 186 6.71 -11.48 2.39
N ARG A 187 6.81 -12.48 3.26
CA ARG A 187 6.74 -12.31 4.71
C ARG A 187 8.11 -11.96 5.30
N THR A 188 8.71 -10.89 4.79
CA THR A 188 10.04 -10.40 5.16
C THR A 188 9.95 -9.03 5.83
N ARG A 189 11.03 -8.62 6.50
CA ARG A 189 11.16 -7.26 7.00
C ARG A 189 11.36 -6.28 5.83
N ILE A 190 10.95 -5.04 6.02
CA ILE A 190 11.09 -3.99 4.99
C ILE A 190 12.56 -3.69 4.68
N GLU A 191 13.46 -3.91 5.65
CA GLU A 191 14.90 -3.72 5.51
C GLU A 191 15.55 -4.78 4.60
N ASP A 192 14.92 -5.95 4.47
CA ASP A 192 15.46 -7.09 3.73
C ASP A 192 14.99 -7.09 2.27
N LEU A 193 13.74 -6.68 2.03
CA LEU A 193 13.14 -6.71 0.70
C LEU A 193 12.00 -5.71 0.58
N HIS A 194 11.95 -4.97 -0.53
CA HIS A 194 10.78 -4.19 -0.92
C HIS A 194 9.65 -5.14 -1.34
N GLU A 195 8.70 -5.39 -0.47
CA GLU A 195 7.63 -6.38 -0.64
C GLU A 195 6.70 -6.04 -1.82
N ASP A 196 6.48 -4.75 -2.08
CA ASP A 196 5.69 -4.26 -3.21
C ASP A 196 6.36 -4.58 -4.56
N ARG A 197 7.67 -4.32 -4.67
CA ARG A 197 8.45 -4.65 -5.86
C ARG A 197 8.51 -6.16 -6.10
N ALA A 198 8.62 -6.96 -5.04
CA ALA A 198 8.62 -8.40 -5.13
C ALA A 198 7.28 -8.93 -5.66
N LEU A 199 6.16 -8.43 -5.12
CA LEU A 199 4.82 -8.79 -5.59
C LEU A 199 4.62 -8.44 -7.08
N VAL A 200 4.93 -7.20 -7.47
CA VAL A 200 4.82 -6.77 -8.88
C VAL A 200 5.67 -7.65 -9.78
N ASN A 201 6.87 -8.01 -9.35
CA ASN A 201 7.77 -8.86 -10.10
C ASN A 201 7.24 -10.30 -10.25
N ALA A 202 6.58 -10.86 -9.24
CA ALA A 202 5.93 -12.17 -9.31
C ALA A 202 4.72 -12.13 -10.26
N VAL A 203 3.90 -11.09 -10.19
CA VAL A 203 2.76 -10.88 -11.09
C VAL A 203 3.21 -10.78 -12.56
N ARG A 204 4.31 -10.08 -12.85
CA ARG A 204 4.85 -9.93 -14.21
C ARG A 204 5.23 -11.25 -14.89
N LEU A 205 5.57 -12.27 -14.13
CA LEU A 205 5.84 -13.61 -14.66
C LEU A 205 4.55 -14.35 -15.07
N ILE A 206 3.41 -13.94 -14.51
CA ILE A 206 2.12 -14.64 -14.70
C ILE A 206 1.28 -13.95 -15.78
N THR A 207 1.17 -12.62 -15.74
CA THR A 207 0.26 -11.87 -16.61
C THR A 207 0.81 -10.52 -17.01
N GLY A 208 0.31 -9.99 -18.15
CA GLY A 208 0.49 -8.58 -18.56
C GLY A 208 -0.71 -7.69 -18.21
N GLN A 209 -1.75 -8.22 -17.55
CA GLN A 209 -2.96 -7.49 -17.19
C GLN A 209 -2.76 -6.67 -15.90
N TYR A 210 -1.81 -5.77 -15.91
CA TYR A 210 -1.54 -4.83 -14.82
C TYR A 210 -1.22 -3.44 -15.38
N ALA A 211 -1.58 -2.42 -14.63
CA ALA A 211 -1.27 -1.06 -15.00
C ALA A 211 -1.10 -0.14 -13.79
N ARG A 212 -0.33 0.94 -13.98
CA ARG A 212 -0.39 2.09 -13.08
C ARG A 212 -1.52 3.02 -13.49
N ARG A 213 -2.40 3.35 -12.53
CA ARG A 213 -3.56 4.22 -12.72
C ARG A 213 -3.34 5.53 -11.95
N ARG A 214 -3.33 6.65 -12.69
CA ARG A 214 -3.17 7.99 -12.11
C ARG A 214 -4.42 8.51 -11.41
N ASP A 215 -5.56 7.93 -11.70
CA ASP A 215 -6.84 8.25 -11.08
C ASP A 215 -7.11 7.47 -9.79
N VAL A 216 -6.33 6.42 -9.48
CA VAL A 216 -6.31 5.69 -8.21
C VAL A 216 -5.33 6.40 -7.27
N VAL A 217 -5.82 7.31 -6.43
CA VAL A 217 -4.97 8.23 -5.66
C VAL A 217 -4.97 7.91 -4.17
N VAL A 218 -3.79 7.85 -3.59
CA VAL A 218 -3.56 7.81 -2.13
C VAL A 218 -2.63 8.96 -1.76
N TYR A 219 -2.96 9.69 -0.70
CA TYR A 219 -2.06 10.68 -0.11
C TYR A 219 -1.19 9.98 0.93
N GLY A 220 0.08 9.78 0.60
CA GLY A 220 1.04 9.08 1.44
C GLY A 220 1.76 10.01 2.42
N SER A 221 2.09 9.47 3.59
CA SER A 221 2.87 10.18 4.60
C SER A 221 4.25 10.59 4.08
N SER A 222 4.65 11.78 4.43
CA SER A 222 5.97 12.36 4.13
C SER A 222 6.89 12.41 5.36
N ARG A 223 6.54 11.69 6.43
CA ARG A 223 7.31 11.65 7.70
C ARG A 223 8.78 11.28 7.47
N ARG A 224 9.06 10.31 6.58
CA ARG A 224 10.44 9.94 6.22
C ARG A 224 11.22 11.11 5.62
N VAL A 225 10.59 11.88 4.75
CA VAL A 225 11.22 13.08 4.17
C VAL A 225 11.49 14.13 5.22
N SER A 226 10.58 14.32 6.16
CA SER A 226 10.75 15.25 7.27
C SER A 226 11.85 14.80 8.24
N ALA A 227 11.97 13.50 8.52
CA ALA A 227 12.95 12.95 9.45
C ALA A 227 14.36 12.82 8.82
N TRP A 228 14.46 12.31 7.58
CA TRP A 228 15.76 11.96 6.96
C TRP A 228 16.19 12.94 5.88
N GLY A 229 15.32 13.85 5.48
CA GLY A 229 15.51 14.72 4.32
C GLY A 229 15.26 13.98 2.98
N LEU A 230 15.05 14.77 1.93
CA LEU A 230 14.70 14.25 0.60
C LEU A 230 15.76 13.29 0.03
N LYS A 231 17.06 13.66 0.13
CA LYS A 231 18.16 12.87 -0.42
C LYS A 231 18.21 11.46 0.21
N ASN A 232 18.21 11.39 1.54
CA ASN A 232 18.31 10.11 2.26
C ASN A 232 17.05 9.24 2.05
N THR A 233 15.88 9.86 1.96
CA THR A 233 14.64 9.15 1.62
C THR A 233 14.70 8.53 0.22
N LEU A 234 15.23 9.25 -0.77
CA LEU A 234 15.41 8.69 -2.11
C LEU A 234 16.45 7.57 -2.16
N LEU A 235 17.54 7.68 -1.38
CA LEU A 235 18.55 6.62 -1.26
C LEU A 235 17.99 5.38 -0.55
N TRP A 236 17.11 5.55 0.43
CA TRP A 236 16.38 4.45 1.05
C TRP A 236 15.53 3.68 0.02
N TYR A 237 14.77 4.39 -0.80
CA TYR A 237 13.94 3.74 -1.84
C TYR A 237 14.76 3.12 -2.99
N LYS A 238 16.03 3.52 -3.14
CA LYS A 238 16.93 3.03 -4.18
C LYS A 238 17.71 1.79 -3.78
N ASP A 239 17.31 0.84 -3.14
CA ASP A 239 18.03 -0.38 -2.73
C ASP A 239 18.65 -0.29 -1.32
N HIS A 240 18.03 0.49 -0.43
CA HIS A 240 18.45 0.68 0.96
C HIS A 240 19.92 1.18 1.10
N GLU A 241 20.39 1.99 0.14
CA GLU A 241 21.72 2.61 0.20
C GLU A 241 21.90 3.53 1.43
N TYR A 242 20.80 4.13 1.92
CA TYR A 242 20.78 4.84 3.19
C TYR A 242 20.22 3.91 4.27
N LYS A 243 21.00 3.73 5.34
CA LYS A 243 20.59 2.96 6.53
C LYS A 243 20.45 3.92 7.71
N PRO A 244 19.22 4.33 8.09
CA PRO A 244 19.02 5.16 9.27
C PRO A 244 19.35 4.38 10.55
N GLU A 245 19.79 5.08 11.60
CA GLU A 245 19.99 4.48 12.93
C GLU A 245 18.68 3.90 13.48
N HIS A 246 17.56 4.60 13.17
CA HIS A 246 16.22 4.15 13.49
C HIS A 246 15.35 4.19 12.22
N VAL A 247 14.89 3.01 11.78
CA VAL A 247 13.94 2.89 10.65
C VAL A 247 12.54 3.34 11.09
N ASP A 248 12.24 3.13 12.38
CA ASP A 248 10.99 3.56 12.98
C ASP A 248 11.05 5.05 13.32
N ILE A 249 10.27 5.85 12.61
CA ILE A 249 10.16 7.31 12.75
C ILE A 249 8.79 7.74 13.31
N ARG A 250 8.17 6.90 14.11
CA ARG A 250 6.82 7.07 14.68
C ARG A 250 6.81 7.80 16.00
#